data_12191ecfa7d12496422fc0772823db7b
#
_entry.id   12191ecfa7d12496422fc0772823db7b
#
_cell.length_a   1.000
_cell.length_b   1.000
_cell.length_c   1.000
_cell.angle_alpha   90.00
_cell.angle_beta   90.00
_cell.angle_gamma   90.00
#
_symmetry.space_group_name_H-M   'P 1'
#
loop_
_entity.id
_entity.type
_entity.pdbx_description
1 polymer ?
#
loop_
_entity_poly.entity_id
_entity_poly.type
_entity_poly.pdbx_seq_one_letter_code
_entity_poly.pdbx_strand_id
1 'polypeptide(L)'
;MTDIKKPVPKKLDPAADKILASRRNFLTKASLGAGAALASTTVAAPYVNAQTGPIKWRLQTYSGAPLGAHVIKPQIDAFNAAANGEMVIELYYADQLVPTSDLFRALQSGTLDAVQSDEATMASPVDIAAFGGYFPFATRYSLDVPALFRYYGLKEIWEEAYADVPNVTWLSTGAWDPLHIFTVNKPIKSLADMNGLRVFGVPTAGKFLSKYGLVPVTIPWDNVEVALQTGELDGVAWCGFTEAYEVGWADVCNYALSNSVTGAWFGSYFANSPSWAKVPPHLKELFLMSIDQSHYYRDVWYWGGEAKLRVEGNKMELTQLPPADWAKVVDDSKGFWDEIASTSPRAGKVVAAFKKYDETMKKAGYPYR
;
A
#
# COMPACT_ATOMS: atom_id res chain seq x y z
N MET A 1 43.79 32.20 27.90
CA MET A 1 42.82 33.08 28.58
C MET A 1 42.32 34.05 27.52
N THR A 2 41.20 33.75 26.92
CA THR A 2 40.55 34.59 25.91
C THR A 2 39.14 34.89 26.40
N ASP A 3 38.92 36.18 26.71
CA ASP A 3 37.68 36.74 27.24
C ASP A 3 36.55 36.57 26.23
N ILE A 4 35.50 35.87 26.59
CA ILE A 4 34.25 35.80 25.83
C ILE A 4 33.31 36.87 26.35
N LYS A 5 33.15 37.95 25.58
CA LYS A 5 32.17 39.03 25.85
C LYS A 5 30.74 38.47 25.65
N LYS A 6 29.92 38.61 26.71
CA LYS A 6 28.47 38.31 26.64
C LYS A 6 27.76 39.32 25.71
N PRO A 7 26.79 38.90 24.88
CA PRO A 7 26.03 39.78 24.02
C PRO A 7 25.04 40.65 24.83
N VAL A 8 24.98 41.94 24.50
CA VAL A 8 24.04 42.93 25.04
C VAL A 8 22.63 42.66 24.46
N PRO A 9 21.56 42.70 25.25
CA PRO A 9 20.21 42.49 24.74
C PRO A 9 19.77 43.65 23.83
N LYS A 10 19.33 43.32 22.60
CA LYS A 10 18.73 44.26 21.65
C LYS A 10 17.42 44.82 22.24
N LYS A 11 17.28 46.15 22.30
CA LYS A 11 16.02 46.84 22.61
C LYS A 11 14.99 46.46 21.55
N LEU A 12 13.80 46.00 21.99
CA LEU A 12 12.65 45.68 21.16
C LEU A 12 12.09 46.96 20.50
N ASP A 13 11.60 46.80 19.28
CA ASP A 13 11.04 47.84 18.42
C ASP A 13 9.77 48.47 19.05
N PRO A 14 9.69 49.81 19.15
CA PRO A 14 8.51 50.49 19.69
C PRO A 14 7.20 50.25 18.95
N ALA A 15 7.27 49.72 17.73
CA ALA A 15 6.09 49.34 16.92
C ALA A 15 5.43 48.06 17.44
N ALA A 16 6.20 47.12 18.00
CA ALA A 16 5.68 45.85 18.55
C ALA A 16 4.88 46.10 19.86
N ASP A 17 5.29 47.01 20.67
CA ASP A 17 4.59 47.40 21.92
C ASP A 17 3.23 48.06 21.66
N LYS A 18 3.09 48.83 20.60
CA LYS A 18 1.81 49.45 20.22
C LYS A 18 0.77 48.42 19.73
N ILE A 19 1.21 47.36 19.06
CA ILE A 19 0.32 46.26 18.58
C ILE A 19 -0.19 45.43 19.77
N LEU A 20 0.66 45.14 20.75
CA LEU A 20 0.28 44.41 21.96
C LEU A 20 -0.67 45.19 22.86
N ALA A 21 -0.45 46.54 23.01
CA ALA A 21 -1.35 47.41 23.74
C ALA A 21 -2.73 47.57 23.09
N SER A 22 -2.78 47.57 21.75
CA SER A 22 -4.04 47.61 20.98
C SER A 22 -4.89 46.38 21.14
N ARG A 23 -4.30 45.18 21.16
CA ARG A 23 -4.99 43.92 21.40
C ARG A 23 -5.53 43.78 22.81
N ARG A 24 -4.80 44.26 23.81
CA ARG A 24 -5.24 44.27 25.21
C ARG A 24 -6.43 45.21 25.44
N ASN A 25 -6.45 46.40 24.81
CA ASN A 25 -7.56 47.35 24.89
C ASN A 25 -8.81 46.90 24.14
N PHE A 26 -8.69 46.06 23.10
CA PHE A 26 -9.82 45.49 22.40
C PHE A 26 -10.57 44.44 23.28
N LEU A 27 -9.83 43.59 23.98
CA LEU A 27 -10.39 42.59 24.87
C LEU A 27 -11.05 43.16 26.10
N THR A 28 -10.54 44.29 26.68
CA THR A 28 -11.12 44.98 27.83
C THR A 28 -12.38 45.79 27.48
N LYS A 29 -12.52 46.26 26.24
CA LYS A 29 -13.74 46.96 25.79
C LYS A 29 -14.87 46.02 25.40
N ALA A 30 -14.56 44.77 25.04
CA ALA A 30 -15.55 43.73 24.74
C ALA A 30 -16.25 43.20 26.00
N SER A 31 -15.63 43.36 27.19
CA SER A 31 -16.20 42.83 28.45
C SER A 31 -17.13 43.85 29.19
N LEU A 32 -17.26 45.07 28.73
CA LEU A 32 -18.08 46.14 29.37
C LEU A 32 -19.40 46.43 28.61
N GLY A 33 -19.68 45.73 27.51
CA GLY A 33 -20.86 45.99 26.68
C GLY A 33 -21.98 44.93 26.75
N ALA A 34 -21.92 43.94 27.64
CA ALA A 34 -22.90 42.86 27.70
C ALA A 34 -23.67 42.84 29.02
N GLY A 35 -24.40 43.90 29.26
CA GLY A 35 -25.42 43.95 30.34
C GLY A 35 -26.75 44.38 29.75
N ALA A 36 -27.61 43.43 29.38
CA ALA A 36 -29.04 43.46 29.22
C ALA A 36 -29.53 42.89 27.89
N ALA A 37 -29.74 41.59 27.84
CA ALA A 37 -30.90 40.93 27.20
C ALA A 37 -30.80 39.42 27.46
N LEU A 38 -31.40 38.95 28.58
CA LEU A 38 -31.70 37.53 28.80
C LEU A 38 -32.84 37.12 27.86
N ALA A 39 -32.45 36.66 26.67
CA ALA A 39 -33.26 35.74 25.88
C ALA A 39 -32.51 34.41 25.86
N SER A 40 -33.02 33.47 26.65
CA SER A 40 -32.50 32.09 26.73
C SER A 40 -32.70 31.36 25.39
N THR A 41 -31.76 31.51 24.48
CA THR A 41 -31.54 30.51 23.46
C THR A 41 -30.54 29.53 24.04
N THR A 42 -31.02 28.39 24.47
CA THR A 42 -30.18 27.21 24.71
C THR A 42 -29.54 26.85 23.39
N VAL A 43 -28.35 27.41 23.12
CA VAL A 43 -27.44 26.84 22.13
C VAL A 43 -27.10 25.47 22.71
N ALA A 44 -27.74 24.43 22.18
CA ALA A 44 -27.30 23.06 22.44
C ALA A 44 -25.85 22.99 21.99
N ALA A 45 -24.92 23.03 22.95
CA ALA A 45 -23.55 22.68 22.67
C ALA A 45 -23.60 21.31 21.98
N PRO A 46 -22.92 21.14 20.84
CA PRO A 46 -22.83 19.81 20.26
C PRO A 46 -22.33 18.88 21.34
N TYR A 47 -23.05 17.81 21.58
CA TYR A 47 -22.66 16.76 22.51
C TYR A 47 -21.30 16.26 22.02
N VAL A 48 -20.22 16.77 22.53
CA VAL A 48 -18.90 16.17 22.42
C VAL A 48 -19.00 14.93 23.29
N ASN A 49 -19.25 13.81 22.66
CA ASN A 49 -19.08 12.51 23.28
C ASN A 49 -17.59 12.43 23.63
N ALA A 50 -17.26 12.84 24.85
CA ALA A 50 -15.90 12.75 25.36
C ALA A 50 -15.60 11.26 25.54
N GLN A 51 -15.11 10.64 24.47
CA GLN A 51 -14.46 9.35 24.54
C GLN A 51 -13.24 9.57 25.44
N THR A 52 -13.26 9.07 26.65
CA THR A 52 -12.29 9.31 27.71
C THR A 52 -11.00 8.52 27.44
N GLY A 53 -10.32 8.80 26.33
CA GLY A 53 -9.03 8.21 25.92
C GLY A 53 -8.87 8.16 24.40
N PRO A 54 -7.65 7.99 23.93
CA PRO A 54 -7.37 7.86 22.49
C PRO A 54 -8.06 6.62 21.90
N ILE A 55 -8.54 6.75 20.67
CA ILE A 55 -8.95 5.59 19.86
C ILE A 55 -7.70 4.77 19.60
N LYS A 56 -7.71 3.49 19.91
CA LYS A 56 -6.60 2.58 19.63
C LYS A 56 -7.00 1.56 18.59
N TRP A 57 -6.22 1.47 17.51
CA TRP A 57 -6.41 0.52 16.43
C TRP A 57 -5.22 -0.43 16.31
N ARG A 58 -5.52 -1.68 16.01
CA ARG A 58 -4.56 -2.69 15.55
C ARG A 58 -4.70 -2.80 14.04
N LEU A 59 -3.65 -2.40 13.32
CA LEU A 59 -3.54 -2.60 11.89
C LEU A 59 -2.49 -3.66 11.61
N GLN A 60 -2.87 -4.76 10.95
CA GLN A 60 -1.90 -5.74 10.47
C GLN A 60 -1.78 -5.65 8.96
N THR A 61 -0.52 -5.63 8.47
CA THR A 61 -0.20 -5.75 7.04
C THR A 61 0.16 -7.19 6.69
N TYR A 62 -0.02 -7.56 5.42
CA TYR A 62 0.47 -8.82 4.88
C TYR A 62 2.00 -8.82 4.66
N SER A 63 2.62 -7.66 4.71
CA SER A 63 4.06 -7.47 4.45
C SER A 63 4.90 -7.83 5.66
N GLY A 64 6.04 -8.47 5.42
CA GLY A 64 7.06 -8.66 6.43
C GLY A 64 7.66 -7.34 6.93
N ALA A 65 8.39 -7.40 8.06
CA ALA A 65 8.96 -6.22 8.70
C ALA A 65 9.87 -5.37 7.78
N PRO A 66 10.77 -5.95 6.95
CA PRO A 66 11.65 -5.15 6.09
C PRO A 66 10.86 -4.25 5.12
N LEU A 67 9.88 -4.80 4.40
CA LEU A 67 9.04 -4.04 3.49
C LEU A 67 8.15 -3.04 4.24
N GLY A 68 7.50 -3.49 5.29
CA GLY A 68 6.60 -2.66 6.10
C GLY A 68 7.31 -1.46 6.72
N ALA A 69 8.58 -1.58 7.08
CA ALA A 69 9.38 -0.52 7.69
C ALA A 69 9.61 0.68 6.76
N HIS A 70 9.70 0.46 5.44
CA HIS A 70 9.99 1.53 4.48
C HIS A 70 8.76 2.26 3.96
N VAL A 71 7.60 1.64 3.99
CA VAL A 71 6.39 2.20 3.38
C VAL A 71 5.24 2.34 4.36
N ILE A 72 4.86 1.25 5.04
CA ILE A 72 3.68 1.24 5.91
C ILE A 72 3.97 1.98 7.21
N LYS A 73 5.12 1.69 7.82
CA LYS A 73 5.51 2.34 9.08
C LYS A 73 5.62 3.88 8.97
N PRO A 74 6.30 4.46 7.96
CA PRO A 74 6.35 5.91 7.81
C PRO A 74 4.95 6.55 7.66
N GLN A 75 4.03 5.89 6.95
CA GLN A 75 2.64 6.32 6.83
C GLN A 75 1.94 6.34 8.19
N ILE A 76 2.03 5.24 8.95
CA ILE A 76 1.37 5.13 10.26
C ILE A 76 2.00 6.08 11.28
N ASP A 77 3.33 6.24 11.27
CA ASP A 77 4.02 7.20 12.15
C ASP A 77 3.57 8.64 11.84
N ALA A 78 3.45 9.01 10.56
CA ALA A 78 2.96 10.33 10.15
C ALA A 78 1.51 10.56 10.57
N PHE A 79 0.63 9.56 10.40
CA PHE A 79 -0.74 9.62 10.88
C PHE A 79 -0.79 9.79 12.40
N ASN A 80 -0.10 8.94 13.15
CA ASN A 80 -0.10 8.99 14.62
C ASN A 80 0.41 10.35 15.15
N ALA A 81 1.44 10.91 14.52
CA ALA A 81 1.96 12.24 14.87
C ALA A 81 0.91 13.33 14.59
N ALA A 82 0.24 13.29 13.45
CA ALA A 82 -0.75 14.29 13.05
C ALA A 82 -2.07 14.15 13.83
N ALA A 83 -2.46 12.95 14.24
CA ALA A 83 -3.63 12.68 15.06
C ALA A 83 -3.48 13.18 16.51
N ASN A 84 -2.28 13.63 16.92
CA ASN A 84 -2.00 14.35 18.16
C ASN A 84 -2.61 13.69 19.43
N GLY A 85 -2.58 12.37 19.49
CA GLY A 85 -3.08 11.59 20.62
C GLY A 85 -4.59 11.33 20.65
N GLU A 86 -5.37 11.83 19.68
CA GLU A 86 -6.80 11.52 19.56
C GLU A 86 -7.01 10.07 19.09
N MET A 87 -6.10 9.59 18.22
CA MET A 87 -6.10 8.20 17.73
C MET A 87 -4.66 7.70 17.60
N VAL A 88 -4.46 6.41 17.90
CA VAL A 88 -3.18 5.72 17.75
C VAL A 88 -3.42 4.42 17.00
N ILE A 89 -2.69 4.22 15.93
CA ILE A 89 -2.66 2.96 15.17
C ILE A 89 -1.37 2.21 15.54
N GLU A 90 -1.52 1.00 16.08
CA GLU A 90 -0.45 0.06 16.33
C GLU A 90 -0.28 -0.82 15.09
N LEU A 91 0.90 -0.73 14.48
CA LEU A 91 1.24 -1.49 13.27
C LEU A 91 1.80 -2.86 13.63
N TYR A 92 1.25 -3.89 13.01
CA TYR A 92 1.72 -5.27 13.07
C TYR A 92 2.06 -5.75 11.66
N TYR A 93 3.18 -6.45 11.52
CA TYR A 93 3.62 -7.03 10.25
C TYR A 93 2.99 -8.41 10.01
N ALA A 94 3.32 -9.02 8.89
CA ALA A 94 2.80 -10.34 8.50
C ALA A 94 2.93 -11.35 9.65
N ASP A 95 1.86 -12.11 9.86
CA ASP A 95 1.77 -13.23 10.80
C ASP A 95 1.98 -12.91 12.29
N GLN A 96 2.07 -11.61 12.68
CA GLN A 96 2.34 -11.23 14.09
C GLN A 96 1.13 -11.38 15.01
N LEU A 97 -0.08 -11.10 14.56
CA LEU A 97 -1.31 -11.28 15.36
C LEU A 97 -2.13 -12.47 14.90
N VAL A 98 -2.29 -12.57 13.58
CA VAL A 98 -2.99 -13.69 12.92
C VAL A 98 -2.23 -14.09 11.66
N PRO A 99 -2.35 -15.35 11.19
CA PRO A 99 -1.83 -15.73 9.89
C PRO A 99 -2.38 -14.82 8.78
N THR A 100 -1.57 -14.51 7.79
CA THR A 100 -1.93 -13.62 6.68
C THR A 100 -3.19 -14.10 5.93
N SER A 101 -3.39 -15.43 5.80
CA SER A 101 -4.59 -16.03 5.23
C SER A 101 -5.88 -15.83 6.07
N ASP A 102 -5.73 -15.43 7.33
CA ASP A 102 -6.85 -15.19 8.26
C ASP A 102 -7.18 -13.70 8.44
N LEU A 103 -6.45 -12.81 7.78
CA LEU A 103 -6.62 -11.35 7.90
C LEU A 103 -8.06 -10.90 7.65
N PHE A 104 -8.71 -11.44 6.61
CA PHE A 104 -10.11 -11.08 6.30
C PHE A 104 -11.05 -11.45 7.46
N ARG A 105 -10.94 -12.66 7.99
CA ARG A 105 -11.75 -13.13 9.10
C ARG A 105 -11.49 -12.35 10.38
N ALA A 106 -10.22 -12.03 10.67
CA ALA A 106 -9.83 -11.26 11.82
C ALA A 106 -10.35 -9.81 11.76
N LEU A 107 -10.34 -9.20 10.56
CA LEU A 107 -10.95 -7.91 10.31
C LEU A 107 -12.46 -7.94 10.51
N GLN A 108 -13.13 -8.90 9.89
CA GLN A 108 -14.60 -9.05 9.97
C GLN A 108 -15.11 -9.28 11.40
N SER A 109 -14.36 -10.04 12.20
CA SER A 109 -14.68 -10.29 13.61
C SER A 109 -14.36 -9.12 14.55
N GLY A 110 -13.60 -8.12 14.11
CA GLY A 110 -13.10 -7.03 14.96
C GLY A 110 -11.89 -7.41 15.82
N THR A 111 -11.26 -8.55 15.56
CA THR A 111 -9.95 -8.89 16.14
C THR A 111 -8.88 -7.90 15.68
N LEU A 112 -8.96 -7.46 14.43
CA LEU A 112 -8.21 -6.34 13.87
C LEU A 112 -9.16 -5.18 13.57
N ASP A 113 -8.70 -3.95 13.78
CA ASP A 113 -9.43 -2.74 13.42
C ASP A 113 -9.21 -2.34 11.98
N ALA A 114 -8.01 -2.61 11.46
CA ALA A 114 -7.66 -2.36 10.06
C ALA A 114 -6.70 -3.43 9.52
N VAL A 115 -6.72 -3.59 8.20
CA VAL A 115 -5.84 -4.49 7.44
C VAL A 115 -5.32 -3.76 6.22
N GLN A 116 -4.04 -3.96 5.91
CA GLN A 116 -3.44 -3.62 4.63
C GLN A 116 -3.02 -4.92 3.93
N SER A 117 -3.69 -5.27 2.84
CA SER A 117 -3.45 -6.51 2.09
C SER A 117 -4.09 -6.42 0.71
N ASP A 118 -3.98 -7.48 -0.07
CA ASP A 118 -4.83 -7.70 -1.25
C ASP A 118 -5.89 -8.79 -0.98
N GLU A 119 -6.92 -8.76 -1.80
CA GLU A 119 -8.09 -9.60 -1.64
C GLU A 119 -7.77 -11.10 -1.74
N ALA A 120 -6.85 -11.49 -2.64
CA ALA A 120 -6.47 -12.88 -2.83
C ALA A 120 -5.64 -13.40 -1.65
N THR A 121 -4.67 -12.63 -1.18
CA THR A 121 -3.77 -13.00 -0.08
C THR A 121 -4.50 -13.13 1.25
N MET A 122 -5.44 -12.21 1.55
CA MET A 122 -6.23 -12.26 2.78
C MET A 122 -7.47 -13.19 2.71
N ALA A 123 -7.65 -13.92 1.60
CA ALA A 123 -8.78 -14.79 1.35
C ALA A 123 -10.15 -14.09 1.43
N SER A 124 -10.27 -12.90 0.87
CA SER A 124 -11.53 -12.17 0.76
C SER A 124 -12.53 -12.92 -0.13
N PRO A 125 -13.82 -13.02 0.26
CA PRO A 125 -14.82 -13.78 -0.49
C PRO A 125 -15.40 -13.02 -1.69
N VAL A 126 -14.96 -11.79 -1.97
CA VAL A 126 -15.53 -10.97 -3.04
C VAL A 126 -15.16 -11.52 -4.43
N ASP A 127 -16.04 -11.32 -5.40
CA ASP A 127 -15.88 -11.82 -6.76
C ASP A 127 -14.79 -11.12 -7.59
N ILE A 128 -14.21 -10.05 -7.05
CA ILE A 128 -13.07 -9.33 -7.61
C ILE A 128 -11.73 -9.74 -6.98
N ALA A 129 -11.70 -10.73 -6.08
CA ALA A 129 -10.49 -11.13 -5.35
C ALA A 129 -9.34 -11.55 -6.29
N ALA A 130 -9.64 -12.08 -7.47
CA ALA A 130 -8.63 -12.43 -8.47
C ALA A 130 -7.79 -11.25 -8.98
N PHE A 131 -8.26 -10.01 -8.80
CA PHE A 131 -7.51 -8.80 -9.19
C PHE A 131 -6.56 -8.33 -8.10
N GLY A 132 -6.74 -8.78 -6.85
CA GLY A 132 -5.80 -8.53 -5.77
C GLY A 132 -4.45 -9.19 -6.01
N GLY A 133 -3.39 -8.57 -5.52
CA GLY A 133 -2.03 -9.02 -5.75
C GLY A 133 -1.49 -8.58 -7.11
N TYR A 134 -0.69 -9.43 -7.74
CA TYR A 134 -0.08 -9.15 -9.04
C TYR A 134 -0.96 -9.65 -10.18
N PHE A 135 -1.80 -8.78 -10.71
CA PHE A 135 -2.63 -9.10 -11.88
C PHE A 135 -1.83 -8.88 -13.17
N PRO A 136 -1.78 -9.87 -14.10
CA PRO A 136 -0.87 -9.82 -15.25
C PRO A 136 -1.09 -8.59 -16.14
N PHE A 137 -0.08 -7.74 -16.24
CA PHE A 137 0.04 -6.60 -17.18
C PHE A 137 -1.10 -5.56 -17.18
N ALA A 138 -1.97 -5.55 -16.15
CA ALA A 138 -2.96 -4.49 -15.99
C ALA A 138 -2.31 -3.11 -15.77
N THR A 139 -1.11 -3.12 -15.21
CA THR A 139 -0.28 -1.96 -14.88
C THR A 139 1.16 -2.20 -15.30
N ARG A 140 1.96 -1.12 -15.42
CA ARG A 140 3.40 -1.18 -15.60
C ARG A 140 4.16 -0.78 -14.35
N TYR A 141 3.62 0.23 -13.65
CA TYR A 141 4.24 0.85 -12.48
C TYR A 141 3.21 0.98 -11.36
N SER A 142 3.68 1.12 -10.14
CA SER A 142 2.84 1.35 -8.96
C SER A 142 1.89 2.56 -9.12
N LEU A 143 2.34 3.61 -9.80
CA LEU A 143 1.54 4.81 -10.06
C LEU A 143 0.31 4.57 -10.95
N ASP A 144 0.31 3.52 -11.78
CA ASP A 144 -0.85 3.17 -12.61
C ASP A 144 -2.07 2.77 -11.76
N VAL A 145 -1.84 2.16 -10.58
CA VAL A 145 -2.91 1.68 -9.70
C VAL A 145 -3.78 2.82 -9.18
N PRO A 146 -3.27 3.86 -8.50
CA PRO A 146 -4.11 4.99 -8.08
C PRO A 146 -4.76 5.73 -9.25
N ALA A 147 -4.14 5.76 -10.44
CA ALA A 147 -4.74 6.32 -11.63
C ALA A 147 -5.98 5.53 -12.09
N LEU A 148 -5.90 4.19 -12.07
CA LEU A 148 -7.04 3.32 -12.39
C LEU A 148 -8.21 3.51 -11.42
N PHE A 149 -7.93 3.61 -10.12
CA PHE A 149 -8.96 3.85 -9.11
C PHE A 149 -9.58 5.24 -9.23
N ARG A 150 -8.79 6.27 -9.50
CA ARG A 150 -9.28 7.66 -9.53
C ARG A 150 -9.99 8.04 -10.83
N TYR A 151 -9.57 7.49 -11.98
CA TYR A 151 -10.01 7.97 -13.29
C TYR A 151 -10.68 6.91 -14.18
N TYR A 152 -10.61 5.63 -13.84
CA TYR A 152 -11.10 4.54 -14.67
C TYR A 152 -12.18 3.68 -14.01
N GLY A 153 -12.72 4.14 -12.86
CA GLY A 153 -13.89 3.55 -12.23
C GLY A 153 -13.64 2.35 -11.34
N LEU A 154 -12.37 2.04 -11.00
CA LEU A 154 -12.09 0.92 -10.10
C LEU A 154 -12.54 1.20 -8.66
N LYS A 155 -12.49 2.45 -8.21
CA LYS A 155 -12.96 2.83 -6.87
C LYS A 155 -14.41 2.40 -6.64
N GLU A 156 -15.29 2.78 -7.55
CA GLU A 156 -16.72 2.48 -7.49
C GLU A 156 -16.97 0.96 -7.53
N ILE A 157 -16.16 0.22 -8.30
CA ILE A 157 -16.27 -1.24 -8.38
C ILE A 157 -15.87 -1.91 -7.05
N TRP A 158 -14.79 -1.43 -6.40
CA TRP A 158 -14.38 -1.92 -5.08
C TRP A 158 -15.38 -1.55 -3.98
N GLU A 159 -15.88 -0.32 -3.98
CA GLU A 159 -16.95 0.10 -3.07
C GLU A 159 -18.21 -0.77 -3.25
N GLU A 160 -18.63 -1.04 -4.50
CA GLU A 160 -19.75 -1.95 -4.82
C GLU A 160 -19.48 -3.37 -4.30
N ALA A 161 -18.25 -3.88 -4.45
CA ALA A 161 -17.90 -5.25 -4.05
C ALA A 161 -17.96 -5.46 -2.53
N TYR A 162 -17.65 -4.42 -1.77
CA TYR A 162 -17.63 -4.46 -0.31
C TYR A 162 -18.90 -3.93 0.36
N ALA A 163 -19.85 -3.35 -0.40
CA ALA A 163 -21.06 -2.74 0.15
C ALA A 163 -21.91 -3.73 0.99
N ASP A 164 -21.97 -4.98 0.56
CA ASP A 164 -22.76 -6.03 1.23
C ASP A 164 -21.90 -6.99 2.07
N VAL A 165 -20.60 -6.72 2.23
CA VAL A 165 -19.71 -7.53 3.08
C VAL A 165 -19.86 -7.11 4.54
N PRO A 166 -20.40 -7.98 5.40
CA PRO A 166 -20.64 -7.60 6.79
C PRO A 166 -19.34 -7.20 7.51
N ASN A 167 -19.40 -6.10 8.25
CA ASN A 167 -18.34 -5.61 9.14
C ASN A 167 -17.01 -5.28 8.46
N VAL A 168 -16.96 -5.18 7.13
CA VAL A 168 -15.75 -4.79 6.39
C VAL A 168 -16.03 -3.57 5.54
N THR A 169 -15.21 -2.54 5.68
CA THR A 169 -15.22 -1.33 4.85
C THR A 169 -13.93 -1.26 4.06
N TRP A 170 -14.00 -1.23 2.73
CA TRP A 170 -12.87 -0.86 1.89
C TRP A 170 -12.61 0.65 2.03
N LEU A 171 -11.35 1.05 2.21
CA LEU A 171 -10.99 2.45 2.46
C LEU A 171 -10.30 3.11 1.27
N SER A 172 -9.27 2.48 0.74
CA SER A 172 -8.50 2.99 -0.38
C SER A 172 -7.56 1.92 -0.93
N THR A 173 -6.97 2.19 -2.09
CA THR A 173 -6.01 1.29 -2.72
C THR A 173 -4.59 1.51 -2.22
N GLY A 174 -3.78 0.45 -2.27
CA GLY A 174 -2.33 0.46 -2.16
C GLY A 174 -1.70 -0.08 -3.45
N ALA A 175 -0.41 0.13 -3.64
CA ALA A 175 0.33 -0.41 -4.77
C ALA A 175 1.78 -0.69 -4.39
N TRP A 176 2.38 -1.70 -5.04
CA TRP A 176 3.80 -2.01 -4.98
C TRP A 176 4.37 -2.08 -6.39
N ASP A 177 5.69 -2.14 -6.49
CA ASP A 177 6.38 -2.24 -7.76
C ASP A 177 6.10 -3.56 -8.50
N PRO A 178 6.42 -3.61 -9.80
CA PRO A 178 6.25 -4.79 -10.62
C PRO A 178 6.98 -6.02 -10.09
N LEU A 179 6.37 -7.19 -10.30
CA LEU A 179 6.89 -8.47 -9.85
C LEU A 179 8.08 -8.94 -10.70
N HIS A 180 9.14 -9.36 -10.02
CA HIS A 180 10.29 -10.06 -10.61
C HIS A 180 10.42 -11.48 -10.04
N ILE A 181 11.12 -12.35 -10.76
CA ILE A 181 11.44 -13.72 -10.29
C ILE A 181 12.91 -13.76 -9.93
N PHE A 182 13.17 -14.15 -8.69
CA PHE A 182 14.51 -14.38 -8.16
C PHE A 182 14.69 -15.87 -7.92
N THR A 183 15.81 -16.45 -8.38
CA THR A 183 16.05 -17.89 -8.27
C THR A 183 17.41 -18.20 -7.66
N VAL A 184 17.49 -19.32 -6.90
CA VAL A 184 18.71 -19.73 -6.18
C VAL A 184 19.76 -20.27 -7.16
N ASN A 185 19.44 -21.33 -7.93
CA ASN A 185 20.44 -22.09 -8.66
C ASN A 185 20.23 -22.11 -10.18
N LYS A 186 19.07 -21.71 -10.68
CA LYS A 186 18.73 -21.81 -12.11
C LYS A 186 18.38 -20.44 -12.69
N PRO A 187 19.18 -19.94 -13.64
CA PRO A 187 18.82 -18.71 -14.36
C PRO A 187 17.60 -18.92 -15.25
N ILE A 188 16.75 -17.92 -15.38
CA ILE A 188 15.63 -17.90 -16.33
C ILE A 188 16.08 -17.10 -17.55
N LYS A 189 16.35 -17.80 -18.66
CA LYS A 189 16.77 -17.22 -19.95
C LYS A 189 15.80 -17.56 -21.09
N SER A 190 14.79 -18.39 -20.81
CA SER A 190 13.67 -18.75 -21.71
C SER A 190 12.45 -19.11 -20.88
N LEU A 191 11.26 -19.18 -21.49
CA LEU A 191 10.04 -19.66 -20.81
C LEU A 191 10.16 -21.12 -20.35
N ALA A 192 10.90 -21.94 -21.07
CA ALA A 192 11.12 -23.34 -20.68
C ALA A 192 11.89 -23.48 -19.36
N ASP A 193 12.71 -22.48 -18.99
CA ASP A 193 13.46 -22.51 -17.73
C ASP A 193 12.58 -22.36 -16.50
N MET A 194 11.34 -21.86 -16.65
CA MET A 194 10.38 -21.76 -15.56
C MET A 194 9.77 -23.12 -15.16
N ASN A 195 9.85 -24.10 -16.07
CA ASN A 195 9.19 -25.40 -15.86
C ASN A 195 9.74 -26.14 -14.64
N GLY A 196 8.84 -26.47 -13.71
CA GLY A 196 9.13 -27.21 -12.49
C GLY A 196 9.76 -26.37 -11.37
N LEU A 197 10.00 -25.07 -11.56
CA LEU A 197 10.50 -24.19 -10.48
C LEU A 197 9.41 -24.01 -9.41
N ARG A 198 9.73 -24.35 -8.17
CA ARG A 198 8.89 -24.10 -6.99
C ARG A 198 9.17 -22.68 -6.50
N VAL A 199 8.19 -21.80 -6.63
CA VAL A 199 8.39 -20.37 -6.42
C VAL A 199 7.36 -19.84 -5.43
N PHE A 200 7.83 -19.23 -4.36
CA PHE A 200 6.98 -18.47 -3.45
C PHE A 200 6.43 -17.23 -4.16
N GLY A 201 5.17 -16.91 -3.94
CA GLY A 201 4.55 -15.72 -4.52
C GLY A 201 3.06 -15.60 -4.20
N VAL A 202 2.45 -14.54 -4.71
CA VAL A 202 1.02 -14.27 -4.51
C VAL A 202 0.14 -15.11 -5.45
N PRO A 203 -1.09 -15.47 -5.03
CA PRO A 203 -1.93 -16.44 -5.73
C PRO A 203 -2.20 -16.10 -7.20
N THR A 204 -2.57 -14.86 -7.51
CA THR A 204 -2.95 -14.46 -8.88
C THR A 204 -1.78 -14.55 -9.85
N ALA A 205 -0.60 -14.04 -9.46
CA ALA A 205 0.62 -14.18 -10.27
C ALA A 205 1.02 -15.65 -10.43
N GLY A 206 0.93 -16.44 -9.35
CA GLY A 206 1.21 -17.88 -9.38
C GLY A 206 0.32 -18.62 -10.38
N LYS A 207 -1.00 -18.34 -10.37
CA LYS A 207 -1.94 -18.91 -11.35
C LYS A 207 -1.55 -18.59 -12.80
N PHE A 208 -1.16 -17.35 -13.08
CA PHE A 208 -0.72 -16.95 -14.42
C PHE A 208 0.59 -17.65 -14.82
N LEU A 209 1.58 -17.64 -13.94
CA LEU A 209 2.92 -18.18 -14.22
C LEU A 209 2.92 -19.71 -14.32
N SER A 210 1.95 -20.41 -13.72
CA SER A 210 1.76 -21.86 -13.89
C SER A 210 1.56 -22.25 -15.35
N LYS A 211 1.16 -21.34 -16.22
CA LYS A 211 1.08 -21.53 -17.68
C LYS A 211 2.42 -21.91 -18.30
N TYR A 212 3.52 -21.49 -17.67
CA TYR A 212 4.90 -21.78 -18.09
C TYR A 212 5.53 -22.90 -17.27
N GLY A 213 4.72 -23.66 -16.53
CA GLY A 213 5.17 -24.78 -15.71
C GLY A 213 5.77 -24.40 -14.36
N LEU A 214 5.74 -23.12 -13.98
CA LEU A 214 6.12 -22.69 -12.63
C LEU A 214 5.14 -23.28 -11.60
N VAL A 215 5.65 -23.77 -10.48
CA VAL A 215 4.88 -24.34 -9.38
C VAL A 215 4.79 -23.29 -8.25
N PRO A 216 3.66 -22.59 -8.10
CA PRO A 216 3.51 -21.62 -7.03
C PRO A 216 3.42 -22.34 -5.67
N VAL A 217 4.14 -21.81 -4.68
CA VAL A 217 4.17 -22.35 -3.33
C VAL A 217 3.78 -21.25 -2.36
N THR A 218 2.90 -21.55 -1.41
CA THR A 218 2.49 -20.65 -0.33
C THR A 218 2.96 -21.23 1.00
N ILE A 219 3.81 -20.48 1.71
CA ILE A 219 4.30 -20.80 3.05
C ILE A 219 4.29 -19.53 3.90
N PRO A 220 4.36 -19.60 5.24
CA PRO A 220 4.51 -18.44 6.08
C PRO A 220 5.72 -17.60 5.68
N TRP A 221 5.59 -16.28 5.75
CA TRP A 221 6.63 -15.34 5.34
C TRP A 221 7.99 -15.62 5.97
N ASP A 222 8.04 -15.86 7.29
CA ASP A 222 9.26 -16.08 8.04
C ASP A 222 10.01 -17.37 7.65
N ASN A 223 9.36 -18.27 6.90
CA ASN A 223 9.95 -19.51 6.44
C ASN A 223 10.58 -19.40 5.04
N VAL A 224 10.35 -18.33 4.30
CA VAL A 224 10.77 -18.21 2.89
C VAL A 224 12.28 -18.28 2.73
N GLU A 225 13.05 -17.56 3.53
CA GLU A 225 14.52 -17.56 3.45
C GLU A 225 15.09 -18.97 3.72
N VAL A 226 14.59 -19.62 4.76
CA VAL A 226 15.03 -20.99 5.12
C VAL A 226 14.67 -21.98 4.02
N ALA A 227 13.46 -21.87 3.42
CA ALA A 227 13.03 -22.73 2.33
C ALA A 227 13.87 -22.54 1.06
N LEU A 228 14.36 -21.33 0.78
CA LEU A 228 15.32 -21.06 -0.29
C LEU A 228 16.69 -21.69 0.01
N GLN A 229 17.19 -21.54 1.25
CA GLN A 229 18.49 -22.09 1.67
C GLN A 229 18.51 -23.62 1.69
N THR A 230 17.41 -24.25 2.05
CA THR A 230 17.28 -25.73 2.11
C THR A 230 16.89 -26.37 0.78
N GLY A 231 16.55 -25.58 -0.22
CA GLY A 231 16.10 -26.05 -1.53
C GLY A 231 14.66 -26.60 -1.53
N GLU A 232 13.84 -26.26 -0.55
CA GLU A 232 12.40 -26.46 -0.58
C GLU A 232 11.73 -25.53 -1.61
N LEU A 233 12.25 -24.32 -1.74
CA LEU A 233 11.94 -23.38 -2.81
C LEU A 233 13.12 -23.25 -3.78
N ASP A 234 12.81 -23.11 -5.06
CA ASP A 234 13.78 -22.80 -6.11
C ASP A 234 13.92 -21.29 -6.34
N GLY A 235 12.95 -20.50 -5.85
CA GLY A 235 12.95 -19.07 -5.97
C GLY A 235 11.74 -18.37 -5.36
N VAL A 236 11.67 -17.07 -5.58
CA VAL A 236 10.55 -16.20 -5.19
C VAL A 236 10.10 -15.37 -6.36
N ALA A 237 8.78 -15.14 -6.49
CA ALA A 237 8.17 -14.19 -7.42
C ALA A 237 7.53 -13.08 -6.58
N TRP A 238 8.21 -11.93 -6.53
CA TRP A 238 7.85 -10.84 -5.64
C TRP A 238 8.20 -9.48 -6.24
N CYS A 239 7.88 -8.37 -5.56
CA CYS A 239 8.25 -7.06 -6.04
C CYS A 239 9.76 -6.80 -5.97
N GLY A 240 10.23 -5.93 -6.78
CA GLY A 240 11.50 -5.27 -6.99
C GLY A 240 12.81 -5.80 -6.39
N PHE A 241 13.89 -5.35 -6.98
CA PHE A 241 15.26 -5.64 -6.49
C PHE A 241 15.51 -4.99 -5.13
N THR A 242 14.95 -3.78 -4.91
CA THR A 242 15.10 -3.06 -3.64
C THR A 242 14.64 -3.91 -2.49
N GLU A 243 13.47 -4.54 -2.61
CA GLU A 243 12.94 -5.41 -1.58
C GLU A 243 13.74 -6.70 -1.43
N ALA A 244 14.14 -7.35 -2.53
CA ALA A 244 14.92 -8.58 -2.48
C ALA A 244 16.25 -8.40 -1.73
N TYR A 245 16.88 -7.23 -1.86
CA TYR A 245 18.09 -6.90 -1.11
C TYR A 245 17.82 -6.62 0.37
N GLU A 246 16.70 -5.96 0.68
CA GLU A 246 16.33 -5.58 2.05
C GLU A 246 15.92 -6.79 2.89
N VAL A 247 15.18 -7.74 2.31
CA VAL A 247 14.73 -8.96 3.00
C VAL A 247 15.78 -10.08 3.02
N GLY A 248 16.95 -9.88 2.42
CA GLY A 248 18.03 -10.87 2.42
C GLY A 248 17.93 -11.93 1.32
N TRP A 249 16.91 -11.93 0.47
CA TRP A 249 16.82 -12.91 -0.62
C TRP A 249 17.93 -12.79 -1.65
N ALA A 250 18.48 -11.59 -1.83
CA ALA A 250 19.65 -11.37 -2.67
C ALA A 250 20.94 -12.06 -2.15
N ASP A 251 20.97 -12.47 -0.88
CA ASP A 251 22.09 -13.23 -0.31
C ASP A 251 21.99 -14.73 -0.59
N VAL A 252 20.82 -15.22 -0.97
CA VAL A 252 20.50 -16.63 -1.26
C VAL A 252 20.27 -16.86 -2.76
N CYS A 253 19.53 -15.97 -3.43
CA CYS A 253 19.24 -16.07 -4.84
C CYS A 253 20.42 -15.57 -5.68
N ASN A 254 20.90 -16.41 -6.62
CA ASN A 254 22.04 -16.08 -7.48
C ASN A 254 21.62 -15.41 -8.81
N TYR A 255 20.32 -15.48 -9.16
CA TYR A 255 19.80 -14.99 -10.43
C TYR A 255 18.53 -14.18 -10.23
N ALA A 256 18.34 -13.17 -11.08
CA ALA A 256 17.16 -12.35 -11.11
C ALA A 256 16.68 -12.10 -12.53
N LEU A 257 15.41 -12.44 -12.82
CA LEU A 257 14.78 -12.12 -14.10
C LEU A 257 14.40 -10.64 -14.09
N SER A 258 15.06 -9.83 -14.92
CA SER A 258 14.86 -8.38 -15.01
C SER A 258 13.55 -7.99 -15.69
N ASN A 259 12.92 -8.89 -16.47
CA ASN A 259 11.57 -8.68 -16.97
C ASN A 259 10.57 -8.72 -15.82
N SER A 260 9.73 -7.69 -15.71
CA SER A 260 8.59 -7.73 -14.83
C SER A 260 7.46 -8.55 -15.44
N VAL A 261 7.21 -9.74 -14.87
CA VAL A 261 6.34 -10.75 -15.52
C VAL A 261 4.85 -10.55 -15.30
N THR A 262 4.44 -9.58 -14.47
CA THR A 262 3.01 -9.31 -14.24
C THR A 262 2.62 -7.84 -14.26
N GLY A 263 3.43 -6.92 -13.79
CA GLY A 263 3.08 -5.52 -13.53
C GLY A 263 3.00 -5.24 -12.04
N ALA A 264 2.48 -4.07 -11.66
CA ALA A 264 2.41 -3.64 -10.27
C ALA A 264 1.36 -4.42 -9.45
N TRP A 265 1.61 -4.53 -8.17
CA TRP A 265 0.69 -5.15 -7.22
C TRP A 265 -0.53 -4.26 -6.94
N PHE A 266 -1.71 -4.88 -6.91
CA PHE A 266 -2.95 -4.30 -6.47
C PHE A 266 -3.24 -4.72 -5.03
N GLY A 267 -3.39 -3.76 -4.14
CA GLY A 267 -3.82 -4.01 -2.79
C GLY A 267 -4.68 -2.88 -2.26
N SER A 268 -5.08 -3.03 -1.02
CA SER A 268 -6.07 -2.15 -0.40
C SER A 268 -5.82 -1.99 1.09
N TYR A 269 -6.46 -0.97 1.64
CA TYR A 269 -6.64 -0.76 3.06
C TYR A 269 -8.11 -0.98 3.41
N PHE A 270 -8.32 -1.73 4.47
CA PHE A 270 -9.66 -2.09 4.97
C PHE A 270 -9.77 -1.75 6.44
N ALA A 271 -11.00 -1.44 6.86
CA ALA A 271 -11.33 -1.28 8.27
C ALA A 271 -12.48 -2.21 8.69
N ASN A 272 -12.47 -2.63 9.95
CA ASN A 272 -13.67 -3.16 10.58
C ASN A 272 -14.73 -2.06 10.64
N SER A 273 -15.91 -2.27 10.04
CA SER A 273 -16.93 -1.23 9.90
C SER A 273 -17.39 -0.64 11.25
N PRO A 274 -17.64 -1.42 12.30
CA PRO A 274 -17.91 -0.89 13.64
C PRO A 274 -16.78 -0.04 14.23
N SER A 275 -15.51 -0.41 14.01
CA SER A 275 -14.35 0.39 14.43
C SER A 275 -14.25 1.69 13.62
N TRP A 276 -14.46 1.61 12.29
CA TRP A 276 -14.46 2.78 11.40
C TRP A 276 -15.55 3.78 11.73
N ALA A 277 -16.76 3.29 12.07
CA ALA A 277 -17.88 4.14 12.43
C ALA A 277 -17.60 5.04 13.65
N LYS A 278 -16.74 4.60 14.58
CA LYS A 278 -16.38 5.36 15.80
C LYS A 278 -15.33 6.44 15.54
N VAL A 279 -14.62 6.39 14.42
CA VAL A 279 -13.56 7.38 14.09
C VAL A 279 -14.23 8.69 13.69
N PRO A 280 -13.85 9.83 14.27
CA PRO A 280 -14.32 11.16 13.89
C PRO A 280 -14.00 11.49 12.42
N PRO A 281 -14.82 12.31 11.74
CA PRO A 281 -14.62 12.62 10.32
C PRO A 281 -13.22 13.15 9.97
N HIS A 282 -12.67 14.07 10.76
CA HIS A 282 -11.34 14.63 10.52
C HIS A 282 -10.21 13.60 10.61
N LEU A 283 -10.33 12.60 11.51
CA LEU A 283 -9.35 11.52 11.61
C LEU A 283 -9.53 10.49 10.48
N LYS A 284 -10.75 10.29 9.97
CA LYS A 284 -10.99 9.50 8.76
C LYS A 284 -10.29 10.10 7.56
N GLU A 285 -10.49 11.40 7.34
CA GLU A 285 -9.84 12.13 6.25
C GLU A 285 -8.31 12.10 6.39
N LEU A 286 -7.80 12.34 7.60
CA LEU A 286 -6.37 12.27 7.88
C LEU A 286 -5.79 10.89 7.57
N PHE A 287 -6.50 9.81 7.94
CA PHE A 287 -6.04 8.45 7.65
C PHE A 287 -6.04 8.17 6.14
N LEU A 288 -7.09 8.55 5.41
CA LEU A 288 -7.15 8.40 3.95
C LEU A 288 -6.04 9.21 3.25
N MET A 289 -5.77 10.45 3.70
CA MET A 289 -4.63 11.23 3.20
C MET A 289 -3.29 10.55 3.48
N SER A 290 -3.12 9.91 4.62
CA SER A 290 -1.89 9.16 4.93
C SER A 290 -1.70 7.95 4.01
N ILE A 291 -2.79 7.30 3.59
CA ILE A 291 -2.74 6.22 2.59
C ILE A 291 -2.29 6.78 1.23
N ASP A 292 -2.84 7.89 0.79
CA ASP A 292 -2.39 8.57 -0.44
C ASP A 292 -0.90 8.94 -0.36
N GLN A 293 -0.43 9.45 0.78
CA GLN A 293 0.99 9.76 0.99
C GLN A 293 1.88 8.51 0.92
N SER A 294 1.37 7.34 1.30
CA SER A 294 2.14 6.08 1.22
C SER A 294 2.52 5.70 -0.22
N HIS A 295 1.75 6.13 -1.23
CA HIS A 295 2.11 5.95 -2.63
C HIS A 295 3.41 6.69 -2.97
N TYR A 296 3.58 7.92 -2.47
CA TYR A 296 4.81 8.68 -2.65
C TYR A 296 6.02 7.99 -2.02
N TYR A 297 5.92 7.48 -0.79
CA TYR A 297 7.01 6.74 -0.14
C TYR A 297 7.42 5.51 -0.95
N ARG A 298 6.44 4.76 -1.47
CA ARG A 298 6.70 3.59 -2.31
C ARG A 298 7.41 3.95 -3.61
N ASP A 299 6.87 4.93 -4.33
CA ASP A 299 7.44 5.34 -5.61
C ASP A 299 8.89 5.80 -5.47
N VAL A 300 9.19 6.59 -4.44
CA VAL A 300 10.56 7.04 -4.17
C VAL A 300 11.48 5.87 -3.81
N TRP A 301 11.03 4.98 -2.94
CA TRP A 301 11.86 3.85 -2.49
C TRP A 301 12.15 2.86 -3.61
N TYR A 302 11.14 2.43 -4.35
CA TYR A 302 11.34 1.49 -5.45
C TYR A 302 12.04 2.14 -6.64
N TRP A 303 11.54 3.26 -7.14
CA TRP A 303 12.09 3.86 -8.36
C TRP A 303 13.57 4.17 -8.26
N GLY A 304 13.99 4.84 -7.19
CA GLY A 304 15.40 5.17 -6.96
C GLY A 304 16.26 3.95 -6.60
N GLY A 305 15.75 3.09 -5.71
CA GLY A 305 16.43 1.89 -5.27
C GLY A 305 16.58 0.84 -6.37
N GLU A 306 15.51 0.61 -7.14
CA GLU A 306 15.50 -0.32 -8.26
C GLU A 306 16.55 0.02 -9.32
N ALA A 307 16.59 1.26 -9.76
CA ALA A 307 17.59 1.72 -10.75
C ALA A 307 19.01 1.55 -10.23
N LYS A 308 19.25 1.93 -8.98
CA LYS A 308 20.56 1.79 -8.34
C LYS A 308 21.00 0.33 -8.27
N LEU A 309 20.14 -0.56 -7.79
CA LEU A 309 20.50 -1.97 -7.59
C LEU A 309 20.64 -2.74 -8.89
N ARG A 310 19.96 -2.35 -9.97
CA ARG A 310 20.17 -2.92 -11.30
C ARG A 310 21.54 -2.58 -11.87
N VAL A 311 22.13 -1.46 -11.48
CA VAL A 311 23.44 -0.99 -11.99
C VAL A 311 24.59 -1.35 -11.04
N GLU A 312 24.38 -1.15 -9.74
CA GLU A 312 25.42 -1.28 -8.72
C GLU A 312 25.31 -2.60 -7.93
N GLY A 313 24.16 -3.30 -7.99
CA GLY A 313 23.96 -4.56 -7.28
C GLY A 313 24.85 -5.66 -7.84
N ASN A 314 25.50 -6.41 -6.93
CA ASN A 314 26.50 -7.42 -7.30
C ASN A 314 26.21 -8.80 -6.71
N LYS A 315 25.04 -8.99 -6.09
CA LYS A 315 24.68 -10.26 -5.47
C LYS A 315 24.01 -11.25 -6.43
N MET A 316 23.38 -10.77 -7.48
CA MET A 316 22.62 -11.59 -8.42
C MET A 316 23.03 -11.31 -9.87
N GLU A 317 23.12 -12.36 -10.71
CA GLU A 317 23.21 -12.24 -12.17
C GLU A 317 21.85 -11.86 -12.74
N LEU A 318 21.78 -10.76 -13.51
CA LEU A 318 20.54 -10.34 -14.17
C LEU A 318 20.35 -11.14 -15.46
N THR A 319 19.15 -11.73 -15.61
CA THR A 319 18.74 -12.45 -16.81
C THR A 319 17.56 -11.75 -17.48
N GLN A 320 17.34 -12.07 -18.75
CA GLN A 320 16.21 -11.56 -19.52
C GLN A 320 15.62 -12.66 -20.40
N LEU A 321 14.32 -12.63 -20.59
CA LEU A 321 13.65 -13.43 -21.60
C LEU A 321 13.97 -12.89 -22.99
N PRO A 322 14.14 -13.75 -24.01
CA PRO A 322 14.19 -13.34 -25.39
C PRO A 322 12.98 -12.49 -25.79
N PRO A 323 13.12 -11.52 -26.70
CA PRO A 323 11.99 -10.67 -27.11
C PRO A 323 10.75 -11.45 -27.58
N ALA A 324 10.91 -12.59 -28.23
CA ALA A 324 9.81 -13.43 -28.67
C ALA A 324 9.07 -14.07 -27.48
N ASP A 325 9.80 -14.60 -26.49
CA ASP A 325 9.23 -15.15 -25.26
C ASP A 325 8.51 -14.07 -24.47
N TRP A 326 9.12 -12.89 -24.36
CA TRP A 326 8.49 -11.75 -23.68
C TRP A 326 7.19 -11.32 -24.37
N ALA A 327 7.19 -11.20 -25.71
CA ALA A 327 6.00 -10.86 -26.48
C ALA A 327 4.89 -11.91 -26.25
N LYS A 328 5.24 -13.19 -26.14
CA LYS A 328 4.30 -14.27 -25.82
C LYS A 328 3.69 -14.08 -24.42
N VAL A 329 4.49 -13.75 -23.39
CA VAL A 329 4.00 -13.52 -22.03
C VAL A 329 2.97 -12.37 -22.02
N VAL A 330 3.28 -11.28 -22.69
CA VAL A 330 2.38 -10.11 -22.83
C VAL A 330 1.08 -10.49 -23.57
N ASP A 331 1.15 -11.33 -24.61
CA ASP A 331 -0.04 -11.77 -25.34
C ASP A 331 -0.89 -12.74 -24.54
N ASP A 332 -0.26 -13.71 -23.87
CA ASP A 332 -0.94 -14.68 -23.00
C ASP A 332 -1.70 -14.00 -21.85
N SER A 333 -1.25 -12.84 -21.39
CA SER A 333 -1.96 -12.07 -20.35
C SER A 333 -3.36 -11.63 -20.78
N LYS A 334 -3.56 -11.34 -22.06
CA LYS A 334 -4.88 -10.94 -22.60
C LYS A 334 -5.90 -12.09 -22.50
N GLY A 335 -5.47 -13.32 -22.82
CA GLY A 335 -6.31 -14.49 -22.62
C GLY A 335 -6.66 -14.74 -21.15
N PHE A 336 -5.71 -14.48 -20.25
CA PHE A 336 -5.96 -14.54 -18.82
C PHE A 336 -6.95 -13.47 -18.36
N TRP A 337 -6.89 -12.25 -18.92
CA TRP A 337 -7.87 -11.21 -18.66
C TRP A 337 -9.29 -11.63 -19.06
N ASP A 338 -9.44 -12.25 -20.23
CA ASP A 338 -10.75 -12.70 -20.71
C ASP A 338 -11.30 -13.86 -19.88
N GLU A 339 -10.44 -14.79 -19.42
CA GLU A 339 -10.80 -15.84 -18.49
C GLU A 339 -11.37 -15.25 -17.19
N ILE A 340 -10.65 -14.34 -16.55
CA ILE A 340 -11.08 -13.71 -15.30
C ILE A 340 -12.32 -12.83 -15.51
N ALA A 341 -12.42 -12.08 -16.63
CA ALA A 341 -13.60 -11.27 -16.94
C ALA A 341 -14.90 -12.09 -17.00
N SER A 342 -14.81 -13.37 -17.38
CA SER A 342 -15.96 -14.26 -17.50
C SER A 342 -16.47 -14.79 -16.15
N THR A 343 -15.73 -14.61 -15.05
CA THR A 343 -16.08 -15.17 -13.74
C THR A 343 -17.24 -14.47 -13.04
N SER A 344 -17.42 -13.16 -13.28
CA SER A 344 -18.56 -12.41 -12.79
C SER A 344 -18.80 -11.12 -13.60
N PRO A 345 -20.00 -10.52 -13.54
CA PRO A 345 -20.27 -9.24 -14.18
C PRO A 345 -19.35 -8.11 -13.68
N ARG A 346 -18.98 -8.14 -12.38
CA ARG A 346 -18.09 -7.14 -11.78
C ARG A 346 -16.65 -7.36 -12.23
N ALA A 347 -16.18 -8.60 -12.34
CA ALA A 347 -14.89 -8.93 -12.94
C ALA A 347 -14.79 -8.44 -14.40
N GLY A 348 -15.87 -8.56 -15.17
CA GLY A 348 -15.97 -7.98 -16.52
C GLY A 348 -15.79 -6.46 -16.54
N LYS A 349 -16.39 -5.73 -15.58
CA LYS A 349 -16.21 -4.25 -15.45
C LYS A 349 -14.75 -3.90 -15.16
N VAL A 350 -14.07 -4.64 -14.26
CA VAL A 350 -12.64 -4.41 -13.93
C VAL A 350 -11.77 -4.58 -15.17
N VAL A 351 -11.92 -5.70 -15.89
CA VAL A 351 -11.14 -5.95 -17.12
C VAL A 351 -11.42 -4.92 -18.20
N ALA A 352 -12.67 -4.45 -18.32
CA ALA A 352 -13.00 -3.37 -19.25
C ALA A 352 -12.26 -2.06 -18.90
N ALA A 353 -12.14 -1.74 -17.61
CA ALA A 353 -11.34 -0.60 -17.14
C ALA A 353 -9.86 -0.74 -17.50
N PHE A 354 -9.27 -1.94 -17.29
CA PHE A 354 -7.89 -2.23 -17.67
C PHE A 354 -7.66 -2.09 -19.19
N LYS A 355 -8.54 -2.65 -20.01
CA LYS A 355 -8.47 -2.51 -21.49
C LYS A 355 -8.52 -1.05 -21.92
N LYS A 356 -9.44 -0.27 -21.35
CA LYS A 356 -9.56 1.16 -21.61
C LYS A 356 -8.30 1.93 -21.19
N TYR A 357 -7.74 1.60 -20.04
CA TYR A 357 -6.51 2.22 -19.54
C TYR A 357 -5.33 1.91 -20.47
N ASP A 358 -5.09 0.63 -20.78
CA ASP A 358 -4.01 0.18 -21.66
C ASP A 358 -4.10 0.82 -23.05
N GLU A 359 -5.30 0.88 -23.62
CA GLU A 359 -5.56 1.55 -24.91
C GLU A 359 -5.23 3.05 -24.85
N THR A 360 -5.64 3.71 -23.77
CA THR A 360 -5.37 5.15 -23.56
C THR A 360 -3.87 5.40 -23.48
N MET A 361 -3.14 4.61 -22.68
CA MET A 361 -1.70 4.77 -22.54
C MET A 361 -0.93 4.48 -23.84
N LYS A 362 -1.36 3.48 -24.61
CA LYS A 362 -0.82 3.18 -25.94
C LYS A 362 -1.04 4.33 -26.93
N LYS A 363 -2.23 4.93 -26.96
CA LYS A 363 -2.52 6.10 -27.80
C LYS A 363 -1.73 7.33 -27.39
N ALA A 364 -1.47 7.52 -26.09
CA ALA A 364 -0.66 8.61 -25.58
C ALA A 364 0.83 8.46 -25.97
N GLY A 365 1.31 7.22 -26.17
CA GLY A 365 2.68 6.94 -26.58
C GLY A 365 3.71 7.21 -25.48
N TYR A 366 4.99 7.42 -25.89
CA TYR A 366 6.06 7.73 -24.95
C TYR A 366 5.75 9.01 -24.15
N PRO A 367 5.94 9.07 -22.82
CA PRO A 367 6.56 8.04 -21.95
C PRO A 367 5.57 7.02 -21.35
N TYR A 368 4.29 7.05 -21.69
CA TYR A 368 3.26 6.26 -21.03
C TYR A 368 3.27 4.77 -21.44
N ARG A 369 3.60 4.47 -22.68
CA ARG A 369 3.77 3.12 -23.25
C ARG A 369 4.86 3.08 -24.33
#